data_49829e9583673fc05066f58450bfab78
#
_entry.id   49829e9583673fc05066f58450bfab78
#
_cell.length_a   1.000
_cell.length_b   1.000
_cell.length_c   1.000
_cell.angle_alpha   90.00
_cell.angle_beta   90.00
_cell.angle_gamma   90.00
#
_symmetry.space_group_name_H-M   'P 1'
#
loop_
_entity.id
_entity.type
_entity.pdbx_description
1 polymer ?
#
loop_
_entity_poly.entity_id
_entity_poly.type
_entity_poly.pdbx_seq_one_letter_code
_entity_poly.pdbx_strand_id
1 'polypeptide(L)'
;MHKKISIWILWVLFVGSTQAQNTIKTPEEYLGYALGTAFSRHDQVLSYFRYVSAQTPQARLVPYGYSNERRPLYYTIVTSPENMARIEEIRTNNLKTAGLMQGNSTGFEKPIVWLSYNVHGNEPASSEAAMGTLHALLDGENPNVKEWLDKTVVIIDPCLNPDGRDRYVNWYNTAAGNKINPIRESREHVEPWPGGRSNHYMFDLNRDWTWLTQKETQQRIKVYGEWMPHVHADYHEQGIDEPYYFPPAAEPYHKVITAWQREFQMQIGRNNAKYFDEKGWMYFSRERFDLFYPAYGDTYPVYNGSIGMTYEQGGIGGGLGVITAEGDTLTFVQRVQTHITTSLSNVEVSAREANRLMAEYRKFFQQTPTYP
;
A
#
# COMPACT_ATOMS: atom_id res chain seq x y z
N MET A 1 57.67 63.30 -9.19
CA MET A 1 57.12 62.44 -8.14
C MET A 1 55.78 61.89 -8.67
N HIS A 2 55.77 60.66 -9.21
CA HIS A 2 54.55 59.99 -9.67
C HIS A 2 54.18 58.89 -8.68
N LYS A 3 53.05 59.08 -7.98
CA LYS A 3 52.49 58.02 -7.08
C LYS A 3 51.74 57.00 -7.95
N LYS A 4 52.22 55.75 -7.94
CA LYS A 4 51.48 54.59 -8.49
C LYS A 4 50.46 54.16 -7.43
N ILE A 5 49.18 54.20 -7.83
CA ILE A 5 48.07 53.60 -7.08
C ILE A 5 47.88 52.17 -7.54
N SER A 6 48.16 51.20 -6.65
CA SER A 6 47.90 49.77 -6.90
C SER A 6 46.48 49.46 -6.47
N ILE A 7 45.63 49.11 -7.43
CA ILE A 7 44.25 48.63 -7.18
C ILE A 7 44.33 47.09 -6.97
N TRP A 8 44.02 46.66 -5.75
CA TRP A 8 43.83 45.23 -5.46
C TRP A 8 42.39 44.85 -5.78
N ILE A 9 42.19 44.02 -6.81
CA ILE A 9 40.88 43.42 -7.13
C ILE A 9 40.72 42.18 -6.26
N LEU A 10 39.82 42.23 -5.29
CA LEU A 10 39.43 41.11 -4.45
C LEU A 10 38.44 40.23 -5.24
N TRP A 11 38.91 39.07 -5.72
CA TRP A 11 38.04 38.04 -6.26
C TRP A 11 37.31 37.32 -5.12
N VAL A 12 36.02 37.61 -4.96
CA VAL A 12 35.13 36.85 -4.07
C VAL A 12 34.69 35.60 -4.83
N LEU A 13 35.31 34.45 -4.54
CA LEU A 13 34.84 33.16 -5.02
C LEU A 13 33.51 32.83 -4.31
N PHE A 14 32.40 33.00 -5.03
CA PHE A 14 31.13 32.44 -4.63
C PHE A 14 31.20 30.92 -4.83
N VAL A 15 31.55 30.19 -3.77
CA VAL A 15 31.35 28.75 -3.70
C VAL A 15 29.87 28.50 -3.54
N GLY A 16 29.14 28.41 -4.64
CA GLY A 16 27.78 27.89 -4.64
C GLY A 16 27.84 26.44 -4.19
N SER A 17 27.44 26.20 -2.94
CA SER A 17 27.15 24.85 -2.49
C SER A 17 25.93 24.35 -3.29
N THR A 18 26.18 23.67 -4.40
CA THR A 18 25.19 22.76 -4.97
C THR A 18 24.95 21.70 -3.92
N GLN A 19 23.88 21.84 -3.12
CA GLN A 19 23.32 20.70 -2.40
C GLN A 19 22.99 19.67 -3.49
N ALA A 20 23.79 18.62 -3.59
CA ALA A 20 23.39 17.43 -4.30
C ALA A 20 22.06 17.00 -3.67
N GLN A 21 20.99 17.09 -4.46
CA GLN A 21 19.70 16.56 -4.06
C GLN A 21 19.95 15.07 -3.83
N ASN A 22 19.95 14.64 -2.57
CA ASN A 22 20.11 13.22 -2.24
C ASN A 22 18.93 12.50 -2.88
N THR A 23 19.15 11.95 -4.07
CA THR A 23 18.14 11.13 -4.74
C THR A 23 17.96 9.87 -3.92
N ILE A 24 16.71 9.59 -3.54
CA ILE A 24 16.36 8.35 -2.85
C ILE A 24 16.70 7.19 -3.78
N LYS A 25 17.53 6.23 -3.35
CA LYS A 25 17.84 5.05 -4.14
C LYS A 25 16.56 4.29 -4.49
N THR A 26 16.48 3.83 -5.73
CA THR A 26 15.44 2.88 -6.14
C THR A 26 15.52 1.60 -5.28
N PRO A 27 14.44 0.82 -5.19
CA PRO A 27 14.51 -0.51 -4.55
C PRO A 27 15.64 -1.38 -5.13
N GLU A 28 15.82 -1.35 -6.45
CA GLU A 28 16.89 -2.10 -7.14
C GLU A 28 18.30 -1.67 -6.69
N GLU A 29 18.58 -0.37 -6.66
CA GLU A 29 19.88 0.15 -6.21
C GLU A 29 20.16 -0.15 -4.74
N TYR A 30 19.11 -0.25 -3.92
CA TYR A 30 19.24 -0.53 -2.50
C TYR A 30 19.39 -2.03 -2.20
N LEU A 31 18.56 -2.87 -2.83
CA LEU A 31 18.51 -4.31 -2.59
C LEU A 31 19.58 -5.07 -3.38
N GLY A 32 20.09 -4.50 -4.51
CA GLY A 32 21.03 -5.15 -5.40
C GLY A 32 20.39 -6.10 -6.43
N TYR A 33 19.05 -6.08 -6.55
CA TYR A 33 18.28 -6.80 -7.55
C TYR A 33 16.99 -6.04 -7.88
N ALA A 34 16.50 -6.15 -9.12
CA ALA A 34 15.28 -5.48 -9.56
C ALA A 34 14.03 -6.11 -8.90
N LEU A 35 13.05 -5.27 -8.57
CA LEU A 35 11.77 -5.74 -8.04
C LEU A 35 11.12 -6.75 -9.00
N GLY A 36 10.68 -7.87 -8.46
CA GLY A 36 10.09 -8.96 -9.23
C GLY A 36 11.11 -9.97 -9.82
N THR A 37 12.41 -9.82 -9.58
CA THR A 37 13.43 -10.81 -9.99
C THR A 37 13.87 -11.72 -8.84
N ALA A 38 13.52 -11.37 -7.62
CA ALA A 38 13.71 -12.18 -6.41
C ALA A 38 12.60 -11.85 -5.41
N PHE A 39 12.39 -12.71 -4.42
CA PHE A 39 11.52 -12.40 -3.29
C PHE A 39 12.31 -11.81 -2.15
N SER A 40 11.90 -10.63 -1.70
CA SER A 40 12.47 -9.99 -0.51
C SER A 40 11.89 -10.61 0.77
N ARG A 41 12.75 -10.95 1.74
CA ARG A 41 12.29 -11.29 3.09
C ARG A 41 11.78 -10.05 3.81
N HIS A 42 11.03 -10.26 4.88
CA HIS A 42 10.46 -9.16 5.66
C HIS A 42 11.50 -8.15 6.15
N ASP A 43 12.67 -8.60 6.59
CA ASP A 43 13.76 -7.73 7.05
C ASP A 43 14.32 -6.85 5.92
N GLN A 44 14.39 -7.36 4.68
CA GLN A 44 14.82 -6.62 3.50
C GLN A 44 13.78 -5.54 3.13
N VAL A 45 12.50 -5.89 3.12
CA VAL A 45 11.40 -4.91 2.92
C VAL A 45 11.52 -3.79 3.95
N LEU A 46 11.58 -4.11 5.25
CA LEU A 46 11.68 -3.10 6.30
C LEU A 46 12.97 -2.29 6.24
N SER A 47 14.09 -2.88 5.83
CA SER A 47 15.35 -2.14 5.70
C SER A 47 15.24 -1.04 4.64
N TYR A 48 14.54 -1.31 3.52
CA TYR A 48 14.27 -0.31 2.50
C TYR A 48 13.37 0.81 3.03
N PHE A 49 12.29 0.47 3.72
CA PHE A 49 11.40 1.47 4.33
C PHE A 49 12.10 2.35 5.37
N ARG A 50 12.99 1.78 6.20
CA ARG A 50 13.84 2.53 7.14
C ARG A 50 14.80 3.46 6.41
N TYR A 51 15.44 2.96 5.34
CA TYR A 51 16.34 3.76 4.52
C TYR A 51 15.60 4.97 3.94
N VAL A 52 14.50 4.77 3.24
CA VAL A 52 13.74 5.87 2.62
C VAL A 52 13.25 6.88 3.66
N SER A 53 12.71 6.43 4.78
CA SER A 53 12.23 7.32 5.85
C SER A 53 13.35 8.14 6.51
N ALA A 54 14.60 7.69 6.41
CA ALA A 54 15.76 8.45 6.89
C ALA A 54 16.26 9.49 5.87
N GLN A 55 15.87 9.39 4.58
CA GLN A 55 16.35 10.27 3.51
C GLN A 55 15.44 11.50 3.29
N THR A 56 14.18 11.46 3.71
CA THR A 56 13.22 12.52 3.43
C THR A 56 12.27 12.79 4.59
N PRO A 57 11.93 14.08 4.87
CA PRO A 57 10.91 14.41 5.86
C PRO A 57 9.48 14.09 5.41
N GLN A 58 9.27 13.71 4.15
CA GLN A 58 7.96 13.34 3.61
C GLN A 58 7.52 11.92 4.00
N ALA A 59 8.44 11.10 4.54
CA ALA A 59 8.16 9.74 4.98
C ALA A 59 8.49 9.56 6.46
N ARG A 60 7.58 8.94 7.23
CA ARG A 60 7.77 8.62 8.65
C ARG A 60 7.40 7.17 8.91
N LEU A 61 8.39 6.35 9.26
CA LEU A 61 8.19 4.95 9.65
C LEU A 61 7.78 4.86 11.12
N VAL A 62 6.70 4.15 11.41
CA VAL A 62 6.11 4.04 12.74
C VAL A 62 5.92 2.56 13.11
N PRO A 63 6.52 2.08 14.22
CA PRO A 63 6.27 0.73 14.72
C PRO A 63 4.87 0.64 15.35
N TYR A 64 4.18 -0.50 15.16
CA TYR A 64 2.90 -0.73 15.81
C TYR A 64 2.80 -2.07 16.56
N GLY A 65 3.82 -2.89 16.51
CA GLY A 65 3.86 -4.13 17.26
C GLY A 65 4.81 -5.18 16.72
N TYR A 66 4.51 -6.43 17.06
CA TYR A 66 5.30 -7.59 16.66
C TYR A 66 4.40 -8.78 16.32
N SER A 67 4.79 -9.55 15.31
CA SER A 67 4.16 -10.84 15.00
C SER A 67 4.38 -11.88 16.11
N ASN A 68 3.77 -13.05 15.96
CA ASN A 68 3.99 -14.16 16.90
C ASN A 68 5.45 -14.62 16.93
N GLU A 69 6.17 -14.60 15.81
CA GLU A 69 7.61 -14.90 15.72
C GLU A 69 8.49 -13.68 16.04
N ARG A 70 7.93 -12.63 16.66
CA ARG A 70 8.63 -11.41 17.07
C ARG A 70 9.22 -10.57 15.93
N ARG A 71 8.70 -10.72 14.70
CA ARG A 71 9.04 -9.80 13.61
C ARG A 71 8.32 -8.47 13.82
N PRO A 72 9.02 -7.34 13.71
CA PRO A 72 8.41 -6.04 13.96
C PRO A 72 7.44 -5.66 12.85
N LEU A 73 6.30 -5.07 13.25
CA LEU A 73 5.26 -4.56 12.38
C LEU A 73 5.36 -3.04 12.31
N TYR A 74 5.36 -2.48 11.09
CA TYR A 74 5.48 -1.06 10.84
C TYR A 74 4.51 -0.60 9.77
N TYR A 75 4.07 0.65 9.89
CA TYR A 75 3.50 1.39 8.78
C TYR A 75 4.32 2.65 8.50
N THR A 76 4.20 3.19 7.30
CA THR A 76 4.88 4.42 6.91
C THR A 76 3.86 5.46 6.48
N ILE A 77 3.94 6.65 7.07
CA ILE A 77 3.16 7.81 6.66
C ILE A 77 3.93 8.51 5.55
N VAL A 78 3.26 8.79 4.43
CA VAL A 78 3.82 9.52 3.28
C VAL A 78 2.88 10.67 2.93
N THR A 79 3.39 11.89 2.93
CA THR A 79 2.61 13.10 2.60
C THR A 79 3.56 14.28 2.34
N SER A 80 3.01 15.45 1.98
CA SER A 80 3.83 16.66 1.81
C SER A 80 4.47 17.11 3.14
N PRO A 81 5.59 17.87 3.08
CA PRO A 81 6.23 18.39 4.30
C PRO A 81 5.30 19.22 5.17
N GLU A 82 4.40 20.00 4.57
CA GLU A 82 3.40 20.80 5.31
C GLU A 82 2.43 19.91 6.06
N ASN A 83 1.87 18.90 5.40
CA ASN A 83 0.97 17.93 6.04
C ASN A 83 1.69 17.13 7.12
N MET A 84 2.95 16.72 6.88
CA MET A 84 3.74 15.98 7.85
C MET A 84 4.03 16.79 9.12
N ALA A 85 4.25 18.10 8.99
CA ALA A 85 4.43 18.99 10.14
C ALA A 85 3.15 19.13 10.99
N ARG A 86 1.98 18.89 10.41
CA ARG A 86 0.67 18.98 11.05
C ARG A 86 -0.04 17.61 11.13
N ILE A 87 0.70 16.53 11.06
CA ILE A 87 0.12 15.18 10.93
C ILE A 87 -0.80 14.80 12.10
N GLU A 88 -0.43 15.17 13.32
CA GLU A 88 -1.26 14.92 14.51
C GLU A 88 -2.55 15.75 14.50
N GLU A 89 -2.54 16.94 13.93
CA GLU A 89 -3.73 17.75 13.75
C GLU A 89 -4.68 17.10 12.74
N ILE A 90 -4.16 16.63 11.60
CA ILE A 90 -4.95 15.89 10.60
C ILE A 90 -5.59 14.64 11.25
N ARG A 91 -4.79 13.84 11.95
CA ARG A 91 -5.24 12.62 12.63
C ARG A 91 -6.33 12.91 13.67
N THR A 92 -6.11 13.88 14.55
CA THR A 92 -7.07 14.22 15.62
C THR A 92 -8.34 14.87 15.07
N ASN A 93 -8.25 15.68 14.01
CA ASN A 93 -9.42 16.24 13.33
C ASN A 93 -10.27 15.12 12.72
N ASN A 94 -9.64 14.11 12.12
CA ASN A 94 -10.35 12.96 11.58
C ASN A 94 -11.10 12.19 12.68
N LEU A 95 -10.47 11.93 13.82
CA LEU A 95 -11.12 11.27 14.98
C LEU A 95 -12.28 12.10 15.56
N LYS A 96 -12.17 13.42 15.57
CA LYS A 96 -13.26 14.31 15.97
C LYS A 96 -14.43 14.22 15.00
N THR A 97 -14.14 14.18 13.70
CA THR A 97 -15.14 14.02 12.64
C THR A 97 -15.86 12.68 12.75
N ALA A 98 -15.15 11.62 13.11
CA ALA A 98 -15.70 10.29 13.35
C ALA A 98 -16.41 10.14 14.72
N GLY A 99 -16.40 11.17 15.58
CA GLY A 99 -17.00 11.11 16.92
C GLY A 99 -16.20 10.29 17.95
N LEU A 100 -14.96 9.91 17.62
CA LEU A 100 -14.06 9.12 18.48
C LEU A 100 -13.19 9.98 19.39
N MET A 101 -13.19 11.28 19.19
CA MET A 101 -12.50 12.26 20.04
C MET A 101 -13.39 13.46 20.28
N GLN A 102 -13.37 13.99 21.51
CA GLN A 102 -14.15 15.19 21.86
C GLN A 102 -13.59 16.46 21.19
N GLY A 103 -14.47 17.42 20.96
CA GLY A 103 -14.16 18.72 20.38
C GLY A 103 -14.45 18.81 18.88
N ASN A 104 -14.25 20.00 18.33
CA ASN A 104 -14.48 20.26 16.92
C ASN A 104 -13.18 20.18 16.11
N SER A 105 -13.29 19.82 14.83
CA SER A 105 -12.19 19.92 13.90
C SER A 105 -11.76 21.38 13.72
N THR A 106 -10.46 21.61 13.54
CA THR A 106 -9.90 22.95 13.21
C THR A 106 -10.11 23.29 11.72
N GLY A 107 -10.57 22.34 10.90
CA GLY A 107 -10.74 22.49 9.45
C GLY A 107 -9.50 22.13 8.64
N PHE A 108 -8.34 21.86 9.26
CA PHE A 108 -7.18 21.31 8.55
C PHE A 108 -7.30 19.80 8.46
N GLU A 109 -7.94 19.35 7.41
CA GLU A 109 -8.29 17.94 7.18
C GLU A 109 -7.76 17.47 5.82
N LYS A 110 -7.32 16.23 5.75
CA LYS A 110 -6.88 15.56 4.53
C LYS A 110 -7.42 14.14 4.49
N PRO A 111 -7.86 13.63 3.34
CA PRO A 111 -8.17 12.21 3.23
C PRO A 111 -6.95 11.35 3.57
N ILE A 112 -7.20 10.30 4.32
CA ILE A 112 -6.21 9.30 4.69
C ILE A 112 -6.44 8.09 3.83
N VAL A 113 -5.42 7.69 3.06
CA VAL A 113 -5.43 6.53 2.17
C VAL A 113 -4.54 5.46 2.78
N TRP A 114 -5.10 4.32 3.18
CA TRP A 114 -4.37 3.19 3.75
C TRP A 114 -4.16 2.11 2.69
N LEU A 115 -2.92 1.79 2.41
CA LEU A 115 -2.51 0.73 1.50
C LEU A 115 -1.96 -0.44 2.32
N SER A 116 -2.68 -1.54 2.29
CA SER A 116 -2.45 -2.76 3.08
C SER A 116 -1.86 -3.85 2.20
N TYR A 117 -0.71 -4.39 2.57
CA TYR A 117 -0.02 -5.37 1.75
C TYR A 117 0.30 -6.65 2.52
N ASN A 118 0.22 -7.79 1.83
CA ASN A 118 0.72 -9.08 2.27
C ASN A 118 0.10 -9.61 3.56
N VAL A 119 -1.21 -9.55 3.68
CA VAL A 119 -1.95 -10.22 4.75
C VAL A 119 -1.85 -11.74 4.61
N HIS A 120 -1.74 -12.25 3.38
CA HIS A 120 -1.34 -13.62 3.08
C HIS A 120 0.14 -13.64 2.67
N GLY A 121 0.97 -14.33 3.45
CA GLY A 121 2.42 -14.26 3.26
C GLY A 121 2.92 -14.91 1.96
N ASN A 122 2.17 -15.86 1.39
CA ASN A 122 2.47 -16.51 0.11
C ASN A 122 1.90 -15.78 -1.12
N GLU A 123 1.46 -14.53 -0.94
CA GLU A 123 1.08 -13.59 -1.97
C GLU A 123 2.17 -12.48 -2.04
N PRO A 124 3.37 -12.80 -2.53
CA PRO A 124 4.57 -11.98 -2.29
C PRO A 124 4.64 -10.69 -3.11
N ALA A 125 3.87 -10.56 -4.21
CA ALA A 125 3.94 -9.42 -5.11
C ALA A 125 3.60 -8.10 -4.39
N SER A 126 2.70 -8.15 -3.44
CA SER A 126 2.20 -6.98 -2.75
C SER A 126 3.27 -6.27 -1.91
N SER A 127 4.12 -6.96 -1.14
CA SER A 127 5.20 -6.30 -0.39
C SER A 127 6.31 -5.74 -1.30
N GLU A 128 6.59 -6.38 -2.44
CA GLU A 128 7.49 -5.80 -3.44
C GLU A 128 6.87 -4.52 -4.03
N ALA A 129 5.58 -4.57 -4.34
CA ALA A 129 4.85 -3.39 -4.82
C ALA A 129 4.81 -2.26 -3.78
N ALA A 130 4.74 -2.58 -2.48
CA ALA A 130 4.81 -1.58 -1.43
C ALA A 130 6.13 -0.78 -1.48
N MET A 131 7.28 -1.43 -1.74
CA MET A 131 8.57 -0.75 -1.91
C MET A 131 8.57 0.13 -3.16
N GLY A 132 8.08 -0.37 -4.29
CA GLY A 132 7.95 0.40 -5.53
C GLY A 132 7.01 1.59 -5.40
N THR A 133 5.87 1.42 -4.71
CA THR A 133 4.90 2.48 -4.43
C THR A 133 5.52 3.57 -3.54
N LEU A 134 6.23 3.18 -2.46
CA LEU A 134 6.92 4.13 -1.59
C LEU A 134 7.91 4.98 -2.38
N HIS A 135 8.72 4.35 -3.24
CA HIS A 135 9.68 5.06 -4.09
C HIS A 135 8.95 6.02 -5.04
N ALA A 136 7.99 5.54 -5.82
CA ALA A 136 7.27 6.34 -6.82
C ALA A 136 6.49 7.54 -6.23
N LEU A 137 6.16 7.51 -4.94
CA LEU A 137 5.57 8.65 -4.23
C LEU A 137 6.62 9.69 -3.79
N LEU A 138 7.92 9.40 -3.90
CA LEU A 138 8.97 10.23 -3.31
C LEU A 138 10.13 10.57 -4.27
N ASP A 139 10.19 9.94 -5.45
CA ASP A 139 11.28 10.12 -6.43
C ASP A 139 11.21 11.46 -7.20
N GLY A 140 10.05 12.08 -7.25
CA GLY A 140 9.82 13.33 -7.98
C GLY A 140 9.71 13.18 -9.51
N GLU A 141 9.73 11.96 -10.05
CA GLU A 141 9.63 11.72 -11.49
C GLU A 141 8.23 12.03 -12.04
N ASN A 142 7.18 11.67 -11.28
CA ASN A 142 5.82 12.00 -11.64
C ASN A 142 5.42 13.37 -11.07
N PRO A 143 5.26 14.41 -11.91
CA PRO A 143 4.95 15.78 -11.44
C PRO A 143 3.61 15.89 -10.69
N ASN A 144 2.69 14.97 -10.90
CA ASN A 144 1.37 15.00 -10.24
C ASN A 144 1.45 14.52 -8.78
N VAL A 145 2.45 13.72 -8.42
CA VAL A 145 2.58 13.14 -7.07
C VAL A 145 2.68 14.23 -6.01
N LYS A 146 3.37 15.34 -6.31
CA LYS A 146 3.43 16.47 -5.37
C LYS A 146 2.03 16.97 -5.01
N GLU A 147 1.16 17.17 -6.01
CA GLU A 147 -0.23 17.58 -5.78
C GLU A 147 -1.02 16.52 -5.00
N TRP A 148 -0.80 15.24 -5.30
CA TRP A 148 -1.47 14.15 -4.58
C TRP A 148 -1.11 14.17 -3.09
N LEU A 149 0.18 14.29 -2.76
CA LEU A 149 0.67 14.35 -1.38
C LEU A 149 0.30 15.66 -0.65
N ASP A 150 0.14 16.77 -1.35
CA ASP A 150 -0.39 18.01 -0.78
C ASP A 150 -1.86 17.85 -0.36
N LYS A 151 -2.60 16.98 -1.04
CA LYS A 151 -4.04 16.77 -0.81
C LYS A 151 -4.37 15.55 0.06
N THR A 152 -3.45 14.62 0.27
CA THR A 152 -3.70 13.36 0.98
C THR A 152 -2.62 13.04 2.00
N VAL A 153 -2.96 12.14 2.91
CA VAL A 153 -2.00 11.39 3.74
C VAL A 153 -2.08 9.94 3.30
N VAL A 154 -0.97 9.38 2.84
CA VAL A 154 -0.87 7.96 2.47
C VAL A 154 -0.23 7.19 3.61
N ILE A 155 -0.84 6.09 4.02
CA ILE A 155 -0.29 5.15 4.98
C ILE A 155 -0.01 3.84 4.24
N ILE A 156 1.23 3.38 4.28
CA ILE A 156 1.67 2.12 3.67
C ILE A 156 2.01 1.15 4.79
N ASP A 157 1.24 0.05 4.89
CA ASP A 157 1.54 -1.10 5.75
C ASP A 157 2.13 -2.22 4.86
N PRO A 158 3.47 -2.35 4.79
CA PRO A 158 4.12 -3.11 3.73
C PRO A 158 4.05 -4.63 3.87
N CYS A 159 3.73 -5.13 5.06
CA CYS A 159 3.67 -6.57 5.31
C CYS A 159 2.94 -6.88 6.61
N LEU A 160 1.65 -7.24 6.50
CA LEU A 160 0.80 -7.55 7.64
C LEU A 160 1.11 -8.92 8.25
N ASN A 161 1.60 -9.85 7.43
CA ASN A 161 1.91 -11.22 7.84
C ASN A 161 3.38 -11.58 7.57
N PRO A 162 4.32 -11.02 8.35
CA PRO A 162 5.74 -11.27 8.14
C PRO A 162 6.16 -12.73 8.42
N ASP A 163 5.45 -13.43 9.30
CA ASP A 163 5.74 -14.83 9.62
C ASP A 163 5.39 -15.74 8.44
N GLY A 164 4.22 -15.53 7.84
CA GLY A 164 3.81 -16.24 6.63
C GLY A 164 4.69 -15.91 5.42
N ARG A 165 5.04 -14.62 5.25
CA ARG A 165 5.93 -14.19 4.17
C ARG A 165 7.30 -14.87 4.25
N ASP A 166 7.96 -14.81 5.38
CA ASP A 166 9.29 -15.39 5.52
C ASP A 166 9.26 -16.91 5.38
N ARG A 167 8.18 -17.58 5.81
CA ARG A 167 7.96 -19.00 5.58
C ARG A 167 7.92 -19.32 4.09
N TYR A 168 7.14 -18.59 3.31
CA TYR A 168 7.05 -18.78 1.87
C TYR A 168 8.37 -18.44 1.16
N VAL A 169 8.96 -17.30 1.41
CA VAL A 169 10.19 -16.83 0.75
C VAL A 169 11.36 -17.77 1.04
N ASN A 170 11.53 -18.20 2.30
CA ASN A 170 12.61 -19.10 2.66
C ASN A 170 12.43 -20.48 2.01
N TRP A 171 11.19 -21.00 1.95
CA TRP A 171 10.91 -22.23 1.22
C TRP A 171 11.22 -22.07 -0.27
N TYR A 172 10.69 -21.03 -0.91
CA TYR A 172 10.90 -20.80 -2.34
C TYR A 172 12.39 -20.75 -2.70
N ASN A 173 13.18 -20.01 -1.93
CA ASN A 173 14.61 -19.89 -2.15
C ASN A 173 15.38 -21.22 -2.04
N THR A 174 14.81 -22.21 -1.34
CA THR A 174 15.39 -23.57 -1.28
C THR A 174 14.85 -24.50 -2.36
N ALA A 175 13.67 -24.22 -2.92
CA ALA A 175 12.99 -25.02 -3.93
C ALA A 175 13.36 -24.61 -5.36
N ALA A 176 13.53 -23.30 -5.59
CA ALA A 176 13.81 -22.73 -6.90
C ALA A 176 15.24 -23.03 -7.37
N GLY A 177 15.38 -23.22 -8.68
CA GLY A 177 16.67 -23.31 -9.35
C GLY A 177 17.31 -21.93 -9.59
N ASN A 178 18.49 -21.93 -10.25
CA ASN A 178 19.16 -20.69 -10.63
C ASN A 178 18.56 -20.01 -11.88
N LYS A 179 17.56 -20.63 -12.49
CA LYS A 179 16.75 -20.11 -13.59
C LYS A 179 15.28 -20.34 -13.27
N ILE A 180 14.44 -19.41 -13.71
CA ILE A 180 12.99 -19.55 -13.62
C ILE A 180 12.56 -20.82 -14.36
N ASN A 181 11.81 -21.68 -13.72
CA ASN A 181 11.16 -22.83 -14.34
C ASN A 181 9.64 -22.55 -14.39
N PRO A 182 9.09 -22.15 -15.55
CA PRO A 182 7.69 -21.74 -15.63
C PRO A 182 6.69 -22.94 -15.67
N ILE A 183 7.17 -24.17 -15.60
CA ILE A 183 6.32 -25.37 -15.64
C ILE A 183 5.60 -25.52 -14.30
N ARG A 184 4.27 -25.53 -14.30
CA ARG A 184 3.42 -25.52 -13.08
C ARG A 184 3.68 -26.66 -12.12
N GLU A 185 4.04 -27.84 -12.64
CA GLU A 185 4.31 -29.03 -11.86
C GLU A 185 5.71 -29.03 -11.25
N SER A 186 6.52 -28.04 -11.53
CA SER A 186 7.86 -27.95 -10.94
C SER A 186 7.78 -27.67 -9.43
N ARG A 187 8.81 -28.11 -8.71
CA ARG A 187 8.86 -28.03 -7.23
C ARG A 187 8.66 -26.61 -6.70
N GLU A 188 9.11 -25.61 -7.43
CA GLU A 188 9.03 -24.20 -7.01
C GLU A 188 7.61 -23.63 -7.07
N HIS A 189 6.63 -24.34 -7.64
CA HIS A 189 5.22 -23.95 -7.68
C HIS A 189 4.36 -24.77 -6.72
N VAL A 190 4.94 -25.71 -6.01
CA VAL A 190 4.21 -26.60 -5.08
C VAL A 190 4.65 -26.31 -3.65
N GLU A 191 4.02 -25.30 -3.07
CA GLU A 191 4.28 -24.89 -1.68
C GLU A 191 3.85 -26.02 -0.72
N PRO A 192 4.75 -26.48 0.17
CA PRO A 192 4.40 -27.53 1.12
C PRO A 192 3.61 -26.97 2.29
N TRP A 193 2.87 -27.84 2.96
CA TRP A 193 2.32 -27.52 4.27
C TRP A 193 3.45 -27.52 5.34
N PRO A 194 3.45 -26.57 6.29
CA PRO A 194 2.56 -25.40 6.42
C PRO A 194 2.95 -24.27 5.46
N GLY A 195 1.95 -23.83 4.65
CA GLY A 195 2.16 -22.75 3.69
C GLY A 195 2.23 -21.36 4.32
N GLY A 196 2.66 -20.37 3.53
CA GLY A 196 2.83 -18.99 3.97
C GLY A 196 1.54 -18.17 4.03
N ARG A 197 0.39 -18.68 3.57
CA ARG A 197 -0.87 -17.94 3.60
C ARG A 197 -1.19 -17.40 4.99
N SER A 198 -1.16 -18.27 5.99
CA SER A 198 -1.57 -18.00 7.36
C SER A 198 -0.40 -17.47 8.22
N ASN A 199 -0.72 -16.93 9.41
CA ASN A 199 0.29 -16.52 10.40
C ASN A 199 1.03 -17.73 11.02
N HIS A 200 1.81 -17.52 12.08
CA HIS A 200 2.54 -18.59 12.78
C HIS A 200 1.63 -19.73 13.23
N TYR A 201 0.45 -19.44 13.77
CA TYR A 201 -0.49 -20.45 14.31
C TYR A 201 -1.52 -20.94 13.29
N MET A 202 -1.28 -20.74 12.00
CA MET A 202 -2.15 -21.17 10.90
C MET A 202 -3.54 -20.48 10.87
N PHE A 203 -3.65 -19.28 11.43
CA PHE A 203 -4.85 -18.46 11.28
C PHE A 203 -4.74 -17.54 10.05
N ASP A 204 -5.82 -17.47 9.30
CA ASP A 204 -5.96 -16.53 8.19
C ASP A 204 -6.27 -15.12 8.74
N LEU A 205 -5.30 -14.21 8.65
CA LEU A 205 -5.44 -12.85 9.17
C LEU A 205 -6.49 -12.01 8.39
N ASN A 206 -6.85 -12.44 7.16
CA ASN A 206 -7.95 -11.85 6.40
C ASN A 206 -9.32 -12.45 6.73
N ARG A 207 -9.45 -13.17 7.83
CA ARG A 207 -10.69 -13.62 8.45
C ARG A 207 -10.85 -13.09 9.86
N ASP A 208 -9.88 -12.31 10.35
CA ASP A 208 -9.75 -11.95 11.77
C ASP A 208 -9.99 -10.44 12.05
N TRP A 209 -10.33 -9.64 11.04
CA TRP A 209 -10.47 -8.18 11.19
C TRP A 209 -11.52 -7.77 12.24
N THR A 210 -12.61 -8.52 12.38
CA THR A 210 -13.66 -8.28 13.39
C THR A 210 -13.45 -9.08 14.66
N TRP A 211 -12.86 -10.28 14.53
CA TRP A 211 -12.75 -11.21 15.66
C TRP A 211 -11.60 -10.89 16.59
N LEU A 212 -10.53 -10.30 16.10
CA LEU A 212 -9.36 -9.86 16.86
C LEU A 212 -8.75 -10.99 17.71
N THR A 213 -8.69 -12.19 17.16
CA THR A 213 -8.16 -13.36 17.89
C THR A 213 -6.65 -13.44 17.80
N GLN A 214 -6.06 -12.87 16.74
CA GLN A 214 -4.64 -12.93 16.46
C GLN A 214 -3.91 -11.66 16.91
N LYS A 215 -2.71 -11.86 17.43
CA LYS A 215 -1.85 -10.79 17.94
C LYS A 215 -1.59 -9.70 16.90
N GLU A 216 -1.32 -10.10 15.66
CA GLU A 216 -1.07 -9.20 14.54
C GLU A 216 -2.30 -8.31 14.29
N THR A 217 -3.48 -8.92 14.25
CA THR A 217 -4.75 -8.19 14.04
C THR A 217 -5.06 -7.24 15.18
N GLN A 218 -4.89 -7.67 16.43
CA GLN A 218 -5.14 -6.83 17.62
C GLN A 218 -4.31 -5.54 17.57
N GLN A 219 -3.04 -5.64 17.22
CA GLN A 219 -2.14 -4.50 17.13
C GLN A 219 -2.48 -3.60 15.95
N ARG A 220 -2.78 -4.18 14.78
CA ARG A 220 -3.17 -3.45 13.57
C ARG A 220 -4.46 -2.68 13.77
N ILE A 221 -5.53 -3.30 14.29
CA ILE A 221 -6.83 -2.66 14.48
C ILE A 221 -6.75 -1.49 15.46
N LYS A 222 -5.91 -1.60 16.50
CA LYS A 222 -5.67 -0.46 17.39
C LYS A 222 -5.16 0.76 16.61
N VAL A 223 -4.12 0.58 15.81
CA VAL A 223 -3.55 1.69 15.01
C VAL A 223 -4.52 2.13 13.91
N TYR A 224 -5.22 1.18 13.28
CA TYR A 224 -6.25 1.49 12.29
C TYR A 224 -7.33 2.42 12.87
N GLY A 225 -7.80 2.12 14.08
CA GLY A 225 -8.74 2.98 14.81
C GLY A 225 -8.19 4.35 15.22
N GLU A 226 -6.88 4.48 15.40
CA GLU A 226 -6.22 5.77 15.65
C GLU A 226 -6.18 6.68 14.40
N TRP A 227 -6.27 6.10 13.20
CA TRP A 227 -6.23 6.83 11.93
C TRP A 227 -7.60 6.96 11.27
N MET A 228 -8.45 5.93 11.35
CA MET A 228 -9.77 5.88 10.71
C MET A 228 -9.71 6.32 9.24
N PRO A 229 -9.02 5.57 8.36
CA PRO A 229 -8.77 6.00 6.99
C PRO A 229 -10.06 6.15 6.17
N HIS A 230 -10.03 7.04 5.18
CA HIS A 230 -11.13 7.32 4.27
C HIS A 230 -11.17 6.32 3.11
N VAL A 231 -10.01 5.83 2.70
CA VAL A 231 -9.84 4.83 1.63
C VAL A 231 -8.90 3.74 2.16
N HIS A 232 -9.26 2.49 1.92
CA HIS A 232 -8.46 1.33 2.27
C HIS A 232 -8.36 0.39 1.07
N ALA A 233 -7.15 0.06 0.67
CA ALA A 233 -6.85 -0.90 -0.38
C ALA A 233 -6.08 -2.08 0.20
N ASP A 234 -6.60 -3.30 0.01
CA ASP A 234 -6.01 -4.56 0.49
C ASP A 234 -5.52 -5.37 -0.71
N TYR A 235 -4.20 -5.65 -0.78
CA TYR A 235 -3.54 -6.21 -1.94
C TYR A 235 -3.24 -7.69 -1.77
N HIS A 236 -3.81 -8.49 -2.69
CA HIS A 236 -3.82 -9.94 -2.69
C HIS A 236 -3.37 -10.58 -4.00
N GLU A 237 -3.23 -11.90 -3.98
CA GLU A 237 -3.06 -12.70 -5.19
C GLU A 237 -4.07 -13.86 -5.24
N GLN A 238 -4.59 -14.14 -6.43
CA GLN A 238 -5.53 -15.22 -6.75
C GLN A 238 -4.90 -16.23 -7.71
N GLY A 239 -5.69 -17.16 -8.23
CA GLY A 239 -5.22 -18.24 -9.13
C GLY A 239 -4.41 -17.75 -10.31
N ILE A 240 -3.46 -18.59 -10.77
CA ILE A 240 -2.48 -18.24 -11.83
C ILE A 240 -3.16 -17.77 -13.12
N ASP A 241 -4.29 -18.36 -13.48
CA ASP A 241 -5.00 -18.08 -14.75
C ASP A 241 -6.03 -16.95 -14.66
N GLU A 242 -6.17 -16.37 -13.49
CA GLU A 242 -7.15 -15.29 -13.30
C GLU A 242 -6.54 -13.94 -13.75
N PRO A 243 -7.30 -13.14 -14.52
CA PRO A 243 -6.93 -11.75 -14.79
C PRO A 243 -6.87 -10.94 -13.49
N TYR A 244 -6.30 -9.75 -13.54
CA TYR A 244 -6.28 -8.86 -12.38
C TYR A 244 -7.69 -8.44 -11.96
N TYR A 245 -8.01 -8.52 -10.66
CA TYR A 245 -9.24 -7.98 -10.12
C TYR A 245 -9.00 -6.63 -9.44
N PHE A 246 -9.89 -5.67 -9.70
CA PHE A 246 -10.02 -4.42 -8.96
C PHE A 246 -11.49 -3.97 -8.84
N PRO A 247 -11.83 -3.07 -7.88
CA PRO A 247 -13.19 -2.58 -7.69
C PRO A 247 -13.84 -2.04 -8.98
N PRO A 248 -15.17 -2.00 -9.04
CA PRO A 248 -16.11 -2.22 -7.94
C PRO A 248 -16.34 -3.70 -7.63
N ALA A 249 -16.69 -3.95 -6.36
CA ALA A 249 -16.99 -5.28 -5.85
C ALA A 249 -18.27 -5.89 -6.48
N ALA A 250 -18.42 -7.21 -6.28
CA ALA A 250 -19.63 -7.94 -6.68
C ALA A 250 -20.79 -7.73 -5.69
N GLU A 251 -22.02 -7.99 -6.12
CA GLU A 251 -23.16 -8.15 -5.21
C GLU A 251 -23.05 -9.52 -4.47
N PRO A 252 -23.56 -9.65 -3.24
CA PRO A 252 -24.39 -8.66 -2.55
C PRO A 252 -23.58 -7.63 -1.75
N TYR A 253 -24.09 -6.39 -1.71
CA TYR A 253 -23.63 -5.39 -0.76
C TYR A 253 -24.47 -5.41 0.51
N HIS A 254 -23.86 -5.20 1.66
CA HIS A 254 -24.61 -4.96 2.88
C HIS A 254 -25.34 -3.61 2.81
N LYS A 255 -26.57 -3.56 3.35
CA LYS A 255 -27.46 -2.37 3.25
C LYS A 255 -26.88 -1.09 3.89
N VAL A 256 -25.90 -1.19 4.79
CA VAL A 256 -25.25 -0.03 5.41
C VAL A 256 -24.24 0.66 4.48
N ILE A 257 -23.84 -0.01 3.41
CA ILE A 257 -22.88 0.56 2.43
C ILE A 257 -23.59 1.66 1.65
N THR A 258 -23.06 2.87 1.78
CA THR A 258 -23.68 4.05 1.19
C THR A 258 -23.55 4.09 -0.33
N ALA A 259 -24.43 4.85 -0.99
CA ALA A 259 -24.33 5.08 -2.43
C ALA A 259 -23.00 5.72 -2.81
N TRP A 260 -22.45 6.59 -1.97
CA TRP A 260 -21.14 7.21 -2.18
C TRP A 260 -19.99 6.21 -2.16
N GLN A 261 -19.95 5.29 -1.20
CA GLN A 261 -18.91 4.26 -1.15
C GLN A 261 -18.90 3.41 -2.42
N ARG A 262 -20.08 3.05 -2.95
CA ARG A 262 -20.21 2.33 -4.23
C ARG A 262 -19.77 3.19 -5.42
N GLU A 263 -20.17 4.46 -5.45
CA GLU A 263 -19.81 5.40 -6.53
C GLU A 263 -18.29 5.59 -6.58
N PHE A 264 -17.63 5.75 -5.43
CA PHE A 264 -16.18 5.93 -5.38
C PHE A 264 -15.44 4.68 -5.89
N GLN A 265 -15.89 3.48 -5.54
CA GLN A 265 -15.34 2.24 -6.11
C GLN A 265 -15.46 2.22 -7.64
N MET A 266 -16.56 2.74 -8.20
CA MET A 266 -16.70 2.89 -9.65
C MET A 266 -15.68 3.88 -10.24
N GLN A 267 -15.41 4.97 -9.55
CA GLN A 267 -14.42 5.96 -10.01
C GLN A 267 -13.00 5.37 -9.98
N ILE A 268 -12.63 4.66 -8.91
CA ILE A 268 -11.36 3.93 -8.80
C ILE A 268 -11.26 2.89 -9.92
N GLY A 269 -12.30 2.07 -10.12
CA GLY A 269 -12.31 1.05 -11.17
C GLY A 269 -12.09 1.62 -12.56
N ARG A 270 -12.74 2.72 -12.91
CA ARG A 270 -12.53 3.40 -14.20
C ARG A 270 -11.11 3.95 -14.35
N ASN A 271 -10.52 4.47 -13.27
CA ASN A 271 -9.16 4.98 -13.30
C ASN A 271 -8.14 3.83 -13.47
N ASN A 272 -8.36 2.71 -12.78
CA ASN A 272 -7.54 1.51 -12.95
C ASN A 272 -7.66 0.96 -14.38
N ALA A 273 -8.89 0.84 -14.90
CA ALA A 273 -9.14 0.36 -16.26
C ALA A 273 -8.38 1.18 -17.30
N LYS A 274 -8.36 2.51 -17.18
CA LYS A 274 -7.59 3.38 -18.07
C LYS A 274 -6.11 2.95 -18.15
N TYR A 275 -5.45 2.74 -16.99
CA TYR A 275 -4.04 2.35 -16.96
C TYR A 275 -3.81 0.92 -17.46
N PHE A 276 -4.74 0.01 -17.20
CA PHE A 276 -4.66 -1.37 -17.65
C PHE A 276 -4.87 -1.47 -19.16
N ASP A 277 -5.84 -0.73 -19.70
CA ASP A 277 -6.11 -0.65 -21.15
C ASP A 277 -4.90 -0.07 -21.93
N GLU A 278 -4.25 0.97 -21.37
CA GLU A 278 -3.04 1.57 -21.95
C GLU A 278 -1.86 0.57 -22.03
N LYS A 279 -1.81 -0.42 -21.12
CA LYS A 279 -0.78 -1.45 -21.04
C LYS A 279 -1.18 -2.78 -21.69
N GLY A 280 -2.44 -2.93 -22.09
CA GLY A 280 -2.97 -4.20 -22.58
C GLY A 280 -3.06 -5.29 -21.52
N TRP A 281 -3.18 -4.93 -20.24
CA TRP A 281 -3.32 -5.89 -19.14
C TRP A 281 -4.78 -6.29 -18.97
N MET A 282 -5.03 -7.59 -18.82
CA MET A 282 -6.36 -8.12 -18.60
C MET A 282 -6.82 -7.90 -17.17
N TYR A 283 -8.09 -7.57 -16.99
CA TYR A 283 -8.74 -7.36 -15.70
C TYR A 283 -10.21 -7.69 -15.72
N PHE A 284 -10.78 -7.85 -14.53
CA PHE A 284 -12.23 -7.95 -14.33
C PHE A 284 -12.69 -7.23 -13.06
N SER A 285 -13.98 -7.02 -12.93
CA SER A 285 -14.62 -6.44 -11.75
C SER A 285 -16.05 -6.96 -11.63
N ARG A 286 -16.70 -6.82 -10.47
CA ARG A 286 -18.10 -7.16 -10.19
C ARG A 286 -18.49 -8.63 -10.24
N GLU A 287 -17.58 -9.53 -10.53
CA GLU A 287 -17.90 -10.95 -10.70
C GLU A 287 -17.63 -11.77 -9.44
N ARG A 288 -16.70 -11.31 -8.61
CA ARG A 288 -16.28 -11.93 -7.34
C ARG A 288 -16.03 -10.84 -6.29
N PHE A 289 -15.69 -11.25 -5.08
CA PHE A 289 -15.27 -10.37 -3.98
C PHE A 289 -16.37 -9.37 -3.59
N ASP A 290 -17.40 -9.88 -2.92
CA ASP A 290 -18.50 -9.07 -2.38
C ASP A 290 -18.08 -8.29 -1.12
N LEU A 291 -18.92 -7.34 -0.70
CA LEU A 291 -18.72 -6.53 0.51
C LEU A 291 -19.80 -6.85 1.55
N PHE A 292 -19.92 -8.11 1.93
CA PHE A 292 -20.96 -8.54 2.86
C PHE A 292 -20.41 -9.01 4.22
N TYR A 293 -19.39 -9.86 4.24
CA TYR A 293 -18.85 -10.42 5.47
C TYR A 293 -17.86 -9.47 6.17
N PRO A 294 -18.09 -9.07 7.44
CA PRO A 294 -17.38 -7.96 8.08
C PRO A 294 -15.92 -8.23 8.51
N ALA A 295 -15.43 -9.45 8.39
CA ALA A 295 -14.10 -9.82 8.91
C ALA A 295 -13.00 -9.83 7.85
N TYR A 296 -13.28 -9.35 6.63
CA TYR A 296 -12.28 -9.14 5.57
C TYR A 296 -11.66 -7.75 5.62
N GLY A 297 -10.45 -7.63 5.07
CA GLY A 297 -9.69 -6.37 5.02
C GLY A 297 -10.31 -5.28 4.15
N ASP A 298 -11.16 -5.63 3.21
CA ASP A 298 -11.93 -4.69 2.40
C ASP A 298 -13.26 -4.31 3.06
N THR A 299 -13.92 -5.26 3.70
CA THR A 299 -15.30 -5.07 4.21
C THR A 299 -15.34 -4.42 5.59
N TYR A 300 -14.43 -4.79 6.51
CA TYR A 300 -14.31 -4.15 7.82
C TYR A 300 -14.17 -2.62 7.71
N PRO A 301 -13.28 -2.08 6.86
CA PRO A 301 -13.18 -0.64 6.63
C PRO A 301 -14.49 0.01 6.20
N VAL A 302 -15.25 -0.65 5.33
CA VAL A 302 -16.51 -0.09 4.79
C VAL A 302 -17.55 0.15 5.90
N TYR A 303 -17.62 -0.73 6.87
CA TYR A 303 -18.51 -0.55 8.04
C TYR A 303 -18.03 0.55 9.00
N ASN A 304 -16.79 0.99 8.87
CA ASN A 304 -16.19 2.08 9.63
C ASN A 304 -16.12 3.40 8.82
N GLY A 305 -16.90 3.54 7.75
CA GLY A 305 -17.00 4.76 6.95
C GLY A 305 -15.95 4.90 5.86
N SER A 306 -14.97 4.01 5.81
CA SER A 306 -13.96 3.97 4.76
C SER A 306 -14.54 3.44 3.44
N ILE A 307 -13.83 3.64 2.35
CA ILE A 307 -14.05 2.95 1.10
C ILE A 307 -13.05 1.79 1.03
N GLY A 308 -13.48 0.62 1.49
CA GLY A 308 -12.66 -0.59 1.51
C GLY A 308 -12.70 -1.28 0.14
N MET A 309 -11.57 -1.83 -0.28
CA MET A 309 -11.38 -2.42 -1.60
C MET A 309 -10.35 -3.53 -1.57
N THR A 310 -10.64 -4.66 -2.21
CA THR A 310 -9.69 -5.73 -2.51
C THR A 310 -9.13 -5.55 -3.91
N TYR A 311 -7.86 -5.90 -4.06
CA TYR A 311 -7.13 -6.02 -5.32
C TYR A 311 -6.51 -7.42 -5.39
N GLU A 312 -6.76 -8.14 -6.51
CA GLU A 312 -6.31 -9.52 -6.65
C GLU A 312 -5.52 -9.68 -7.94
N GLN A 313 -4.23 -9.93 -7.82
CA GLN A 313 -3.38 -10.27 -8.95
C GLN A 313 -3.40 -11.78 -9.17
N GLY A 314 -3.57 -12.26 -10.40
CA GLY A 314 -3.33 -13.66 -10.72
C GLY A 314 -1.89 -14.05 -10.43
N GLY A 315 -1.65 -15.27 -9.89
CA GLY A 315 -0.27 -15.73 -9.73
C GLY A 315 0.12 -16.34 -8.40
N ILE A 316 -0.83 -16.60 -7.50
CA ILE A 316 -0.52 -17.35 -6.26
C ILE A 316 0.15 -18.69 -6.59
N GLY A 317 1.31 -18.97 -5.97
CA GLY A 317 2.11 -20.15 -6.27
C GLY A 317 2.93 -20.07 -7.58
N GLY A 318 2.81 -18.99 -8.34
CA GLY A 318 3.48 -18.82 -9.64
C GLY A 318 5.00 -18.52 -9.57
N GLY A 319 5.58 -18.50 -8.39
CA GLY A 319 7.02 -18.25 -8.23
C GLY A 319 7.46 -16.93 -8.89
N LEU A 320 8.64 -16.92 -9.51
CA LEU A 320 9.13 -15.76 -10.28
C LEU A 320 8.58 -15.73 -11.72
N GLY A 321 7.95 -16.80 -12.19
CA GLY A 321 7.31 -16.89 -13.49
C GLY A 321 6.67 -18.25 -13.72
N VAL A 322 5.47 -18.25 -14.29
CA VAL A 322 4.67 -19.48 -14.52
C VAL A 322 3.90 -19.37 -15.84
N ILE A 323 3.75 -20.50 -16.55
CA ILE A 323 2.95 -20.55 -17.77
C ILE A 323 1.46 -20.56 -17.40
N THR A 324 0.69 -19.64 -17.97
CA THR A 324 -0.78 -19.59 -17.84
C THR A 324 -1.46 -20.64 -18.72
N ALA A 325 -2.77 -20.85 -18.53
CA ALA A 325 -3.56 -21.75 -19.37
C ALA A 325 -3.60 -21.31 -20.84
N GLU A 326 -3.44 -19.99 -21.12
CA GLU A 326 -3.35 -19.46 -22.46
C GLU A 326 -1.97 -19.68 -23.12
N GLY A 327 -0.98 -20.16 -22.36
CA GLY A 327 0.38 -20.42 -22.84
C GLY A 327 1.36 -19.27 -22.67
N ASP A 328 0.92 -18.12 -22.13
CA ASP A 328 1.77 -16.99 -21.82
C ASP A 328 2.53 -17.21 -20.51
N THR A 329 3.66 -16.53 -20.34
CA THR A 329 4.38 -16.55 -19.08
C THR A 329 4.01 -15.35 -18.22
N LEU A 330 3.28 -15.60 -17.13
CA LEU A 330 3.02 -14.61 -16.09
C LEU A 330 4.26 -14.44 -15.22
N THR A 331 4.92 -13.29 -15.31
CA THR A 331 6.14 -13.01 -14.54
C THR A 331 5.85 -12.32 -13.22
N PHE A 332 6.73 -12.52 -12.23
CA PHE A 332 6.62 -11.80 -10.96
C PHE A 332 6.81 -10.29 -11.12
N VAL A 333 7.66 -9.85 -12.06
CA VAL A 333 7.81 -8.44 -12.42
C VAL A 333 6.48 -7.82 -12.82
N GLN A 334 5.71 -8.46 -13.69
CA GLN A 334 4.40 -7.98 -14.11
C GLN A 334 3.43 -7.89 -12.92
N ARG A 335 3.40 -8.89 -12.06
CA ARG A 335 2.54 -8.92 -10.87
C ARG A 335 2.84 -7.77 -9.89
N VAL A 336 4.10 -7.42 -9.71
CA VAL A 336 4.53 -6.27 -8.91
C VAL A 336 4.10 -4.95 -9.55
N GLN A 337 4.29 -4.81 -10.87
CA GLN A 337 3.96 -3.58 -11.60
C GLN A 337 2.46 -3.26 -11.58
N THR A 338 1.59 -4.25 -11.71
CA THR A 338 0.13 -4.04 -11.65
C THR A 338 -0.31 -3.55 -10.28
N HIS A 339 0.24 -4.09 -9.20
CA HIS A 339 -0.03 -3.60 -7.84
C HIS A 339 0.51 -2.19 -7.59
N ILE A 340 1.69 -1.83 -8.10
CA ILE A 340 2.20 -0.44 -8.02
C ILE A 340 1.23 0.51 -8.75
N THR A 341 0.80 0.13 -9.95
CA THR A 341 -0.10 0.94 -10.77
C THR A 341 -1.43 1.21 -10.05
N THR A 342 -2.06 0.19 -9.50
CA THR A 342 -3.32 0.36 -8.75
C THR A 342 -3.13 1.10 -7.43
N SER A 343 -1.97 0.97 -6.77
CA SER A 343 -1.62 1.74 -5.57
C SER A 343 -1.55 3.23 -5.86
N LEU A 344 -0.85 3.63 -6.90
CA LEU A 344 -0.74 5.03 -7.33
C LEU A 344 -2.09 5.58 -7.81
N SER A 345 -2.87 4.78 -8.53
CA SER A 345 -4.23 5.12 -8.96
C SER A 345 -5.17 5.42 -7.78
N ASN A 346 -5.05 4.65 -6.68
CA ASN A 346 -5.82 4.94 -5.45
C ASN A 346 -5.47 6.31 -4.88
N VAL A 347 -4.18 6.66 -4.82
CA VAL A 347 -3.72 7.96 -4.32
C VAL A 347 -4.19 9.09 -5.24
N GLU A 348 -4.05 8.93 -6.56
CA GLU A 348 -4.50 9.88 -7.58
C GLU A 348 -5.99 10.21 -7.44
N VAL A 349 -6.85 9.19 -7.42
CA VAL A 349 -8.31 9.40 -7.33
C VAL A 349 -8.68 10.00 -5.98
N SER A 350 -8.04 9.56 -4.89
CA SER A 350 -8.28 10.12 -3.56
C SER A 350 -7.89 11.60 -3.47
N ALA A 351 -6.81 12.00 -4.13
CA ALA A 351 -6.39 13.40 -4.20
C ALA A 351 -7.35 14.23 -5.06
N ARG A 352 -7.82 13.69 -6.19
CA ARG A 352 -8.80 14.34 -7.07
C ARG A 352 -10.13 14.57 -6.35
N GLU A 353 -10.60 13.61 -5.60
CA GLU A 353 -11.89 13.61 -4.90
C GLU A 353 -11.78 14.07 -3.43
N ALA A 354 -10.65 14.63 -3.01
CA ALA A 354 -10.33 14.91 -1.60
C ALA A 354 -11.46 15.64 -0.86
N ASN A 355 -11.99 16.72 -1.42
CA ASN A 355 -13.04 17.51 -0.78
C ASN A 355 -14.35 16.70 -0.61
N ARG A 356 -14.70 15.90 -1.60
CA ARG A 356 -15.90 15.06 -1.58
C ARG A 356 -15.73 13.88 -0.62
N LEU A 357 -14.56 13.26 -0.59
CA LEU A 357 -14.23 12.23 0.40
C LEU A 357 -14.44 12.72 1.82
N MET A 358 -13.92 13.90 2.15
CA MET A 358 -14.08 14.51 3.48
C MET A 358 -15.54 14.81 3.81
N ALA A 359 -16.30 15.34 2.84
CA ALA A 359 -17.72 15.67 3.04
C ALA A 359 -18.57 14.43 3.27
N GLU A 360 -18.41 13.39 2.44
CA GLU A 360 -19.19 12.15 2.53
C GLU A 360 -18.79 11.30 3.77
N TYR A 361 -17.51 11.32 4.16
CA TYR A 361 -17.06 10.69 5.39
C TYR A 361 -17.71 11.33 6.63
N ARG A 362 -17.74 12.66 6.68
CA ARG A 362 -18.45 13.40 7.75
C ARG A 362 -19.93 13.05 7.78
N LYS A 363 -20.57 12.99 6.60
CA LYS A 363 -21.97 12.62 6.45
C LYS A 363 -22.25 11.19 6.93
N PHE A 364 -21.34 10.24 6.67
CA PHE A 364 -21.46 8.86 7.14
C PHE A 364 -21.67 8.82 8.67
N PHE A 365 -20.84 9.50 9.45
CA PHE A 365 -20.94 9.51 10.91
C PHE A 365 -22.12 10.35 11.44
N GLN A 366 -22.59 11.35 10.72
CA GLN A 366 -23.76 12.14 11.08
C GLN A 366 -25.08 11.41 10.82
N GLN A 367 -25.10 10.51 9.84
CA GLN A 367 -26.30 9.77 9.42
C GLN A 367 -26.36 8.34 9.96
N THR A 368 -25.37 7.92 10.78
CA THR A 368 -25.39 6.59 11.37
C THR A 368 -26.70 6.43 12.16
N PRO A 369 -27.59 5.49 11.79
CA PRO A 369 -28.85 5.33 12.49
C PRO A 369 -28.56 4.95 13.94
N THR A 370 -29.09 5.70 14.87
CA THR A 370 -29.27 5.21 16.23
C THR A 370 -30.27 4.07 16.14
N TYR A 371 -29.79 2.83 16.10
CA TYR A 371 -30.70 1.69 16.29
C TYR A 371 -31.28 1.76 17.69
N PRO A 372 -32.58 1.56 17.83
CA PRO A 372 -33.23 1.53 19.11
C PRO A 372 -32.75 0.38 19.97
#